data_5e7497372cb4492ac0656ab6e371a3d8
#
_entry.id   5e7497372cb4492ac0656ab6e371a3d8
#
_cell.length_a   1.000
_cell.length_b   1.000
_cell.length_c   1.000
_cell.angle_alpha   90.00
_cell.angle_beta   90.00
_cell.angle_gamma   90.00
#
_symmetry.space_group_name_H-M   'P 1'
#
loop_
_entity.id
_entity.type
_entity.pdbx_description
1 polymer ?
#
loop_
_entity_poly.entity_id
_entity_poly.type
_entity_poly.pdbx_seq_one_letter_code
_entity_poly.pdbx_strand_id
1 'polypeptide(L)'
;RQCRRQRQMCIRDSFNSDGSVGIFESNSIMRAVARASNNHKLYGGTNKLTQSRIDSFLDANLVFAREFQVYVLELTELNDYLYKRMTSAYLFYLDGIEKALANQSYIVGNELSIADISFVCDFAQFLRERDSKEIINNQGYEIISKNFEEEFPYVFEHLMKLYQRQEFKEVMQDYLDKAFT
;
A
#
# COMPACT_ATOMS: atom_id res chain seq x y z
N ARG A 1 16.79 -18.64 11.98
CA ARG A 1 15.36 -18.22 11.89
C ARG A 1 15.16 -16.94 11.07
N GLN A 2 16.02 -15.95 11.22
CA GLN A 2 15.95 -14.69 10.46
C GLN A 2 16.13 -14.91 8.94
N CYS A 3 17.05 -15.80 8.55
CA CYS A 3 17.31 -16.11 7.14
C CYS A 3 16.14 -16.84 6.44
N ARG A 4 15.31 -17.60 7.17
CA ARG A 4 14.09 -18.23 6.63
C ARG A 4 12.97 -17.21 6.42
N ARG A 5 12.82 -16.22 7.32
CA ARG A 5 11.81 -15.14 7.17
C ARG A 5 12.16 -14.23 5.99
N GLN A 6 13.43 -13.87 5.82
CA GLN A 6 13.87 -13.12 4.64
C GLN A 6 13.65 -13.87 3.33
N ARG A 7 13.85 -15.19 3.30
CA ARG A 7 13.57 -16.01 2.10
C ARG A 7 12.07 -16.07 1.75
N GLN A 8 11.17 -16.04 2.72
CA GLN A 8 9.72 -15.97 2.45
C GLN A 8 9.29 -14.62 1.86
N MET A 9 9.97 -13.52 2.18
CA MET A 9 9.73 -12.21 1.55
C MET A 9 10.27 -12.12 0.12
N CYS A 10 11.23 -12.95 -0.27
CA CYS A 10 11.82 -12.98 -1.62
C CYS A 10 11.12 -13.90 -2.62
N ILE A 11 10.02 -14.57 -2.25
CA ILE A 11 9.32 -15.55 -3.12
C ILE A 11 8.30 -14.88 -4.07
N ARG A 12 8.30 -13.56 -4.19
CA ARG A 12 7.47 -12.86 -5.17
C ARG A 12 8.28 -12.53 -6.41
N ASP A 13 8.71 -13.58 -7.10
CA ASP A 13 9.41 -13.45 -8.37
C ASP A 13 8.44 -13.72 -9.52
N SER A 14 8.54 -12.96 -10.57
CA SER A 14 7.89 -13.22 -11.85
C SER A 14 8.95 -13.52 -12.89
N PHE A 15 8.73 -14.54 -13.68
CA PHE A 15 9.66 -14.96 -14.75
C PHE A 15 9.00 -14.77 -16.10
N ASN A 16 9.82 -14.50 -17.13
CA ASN A 16 9.38 -14.61 -18.51
C ASN A 16 9.04 -16.06 -18.86
N SER A 17 8.41 -16.29 -20.03
CA SER A 17 7.87 -17.60 -20.42
C SER A 17 8.91 -18.74 -20.47
N ASP A 18 10.17 -18.42 -20.67
CA ASP A 18 11.29 -19.38 -20.69
C ASP A 18 12.05 -19.48 -19.37
N GLY A 19 11.67 -18.71 -18.36
CA GLY A 19 12.31 -18.70 -17.05
C GLY A 19 13.71 -18.08 -17.00
N SER A 20 14.17 -17.45 -18.09
CA SER A 20 15.55 -16.92 -18.19
C SER A 20 15.73 -15.59 -17.48
N VAL A 21 14.65 -14.82 -17.28
CA VAL A 21 14.69 -13.50 -16.63
C VAL A 21 13.70 -13.45 -15.49
N GLY A 22 14.19 -13.26 -14.26
CA GLY A 22 13.37 -13.05 -13.05
C GLY A 22 13.21 -11.58 -12.75
N ILE A 23 11.99 -11.18 -12.35
CA ILE A 23 11.68 -9.84 -11.83
C ILE A 23 11.23 -10.03 -10.39
N PHE A 24 11.86 -9.33 -9.48
CA PHE A 24 11.57 -9.35 -8.05
C PHE A 24 11.14 -7.97 -7.55
N GLU A 25 10.64 -7.89 -6.33
CA GLU A 25 9.94 -6.73 -5.73
C GLU A 25 8.57 -6.47 -6.36
N SER A 26 7.55 -6.36 -5.51
CA SER A 26 6.15 -6.22 -5.93
C SER A 26 5.93 -5.05 -6.90
N ASN A 27 6.52 -3.89 -6.61
CA ASN A 27 6.39 -2.71 -7.46
C ASN A 27 7.06 -2.90 -8.83
N SER A 28 8.19 -3.62 -8.89
CA SER A 28 8.85 -3.94 -10.16
C SER A 28 8.04 -4.93 -10.99
N ILE A 29 7.42 -5.92 -10.32
CA ILE A 29 6.52 -6.89 -10.98
C ILE A 29 5.28 -6.16 -11.51
N MET A 30 4.66 -5.26 -10.74
CA MET A 30 3.53 -4.47 -11.20
C MET A 30 3.88 -3.60 -12.42
N ARG A 31 5.05 -2.94 -12.41
CA ARG A 31 5.53 -2.18 -13.58
C ARG A 31 5.68 -3.07 -14.82
N ALA A 32 6.26 -4.26 -14.64
CA ALA A 32 6.44 -5.21 -15.75
C ALA A 32 5.11 -5.69 -16.31
N VAL A 33 4.16 -6.07 -15.43
CA VAL A 33 2.82 -6.50 -15.84
C VAL A 33 2.06 -5.36 -16.52
N ALA A 34 2.10 -4.13 -15.98
CA ALA A 34 1.43 -2.97 -16.57
C ALA A 34 1.99 -2.63 -17.95
N ARG A 35 3.32 -2.75 -18.15
CA ARG A 35 3.96 -2.56 -19.47
C ARG A 35 3.60 -3.65 -20.47
N ALA A 36 3.45 -4.88 -20.01
CA ALA A 36 3.09 -6.02 -20.86
C ALA A 36 1.58 -6.09 -21.17
N SER A 37 0.77 -5.39 -20.39
CA SER A 37 -0.69 -5.38 -20.56
C SER A 37 -1.11 -4.54 -21.77
N ASN A 38 -2.31 -4.82 -22.30
CA ASN A 38 -2.95 -3.99 -23.33
C ASN A 38 -3.43 -2.63 -22.77
N ASN A 39 -3.51 -2.49 -21.44
CA ASN A 39 -3.89 -1.24 -20.78
C ASN A 39 -2.65 -0.44 -20.39
N HIS A 40 -2.03 0.21 -21.36
CA HIS A 40 -0.83 1.02 -21.14
C HIS A 40 -1.05 2.22 -20.20
N LYS A 41 -2.30 2.63 -19.96
CA LYS A 41 -2.66 3.73 -19.05
C LYS A 41 -2.34 3.39 -17.59
N LEU A 42 -2.37 2.12 -17.21
CA LEU A 42 -2.00 1.68 -15.85
C LEU A 42 -0.60 2.13 -15.43
N TYR A 43 0.29 2.37 -16.38
CA TYR A 43 1.63 2.93 -16.11
C TYR A 43 1.90 4.23 -16.89
N GLY A 44 0.87 5.09 -17.01
CA GLY A 44 1.03 6.43 -17.58
C GLY A 44 1.18 6.50 -19.10
N GLY A 45 0.87 5.42 -19.82
CA GLY A 45 0.93 5.38 -21.29
C GLY A 45 2.30 5.74 -21.84
N THR A 46 2.35 6.71 -22.74
CA THR A 46 3.61 7.22 -23.35
C THR A 46 4.18 8.45 -22.63
N ASN A 47 3.47 8.98 -21.63
CA ASN A 47 3.87 10.20 -20.92
C ASN A 47 4.92 9.88 -19.84
N LYS A 48 6.16 10.26 -20.10
CA LYS A 48 7.29 10.00 -19.19
C LYS A 48 7.17 10.69 -17.83
N LEU A 49 6.58 11.89 -17.79
CA LEU A 49 6.37 12.61 -16.54
C LEU A 49 5.31 11.89 -15.67
N THR A 50 4.23 11.41 -16.27
CA THR A 50 3.21 10.62 -15.60
C THR A 50 3.82 9.31 -15.05
N GLN A 51 4.64 8.62 -15.84
CA GLN A 51 5.37 7.42 -15.40
C GLN A 51 6.25 7.72 -14.20
N SER A 52 7.05 8.78 -14.25
CA SER A 52 7.92 9.18 -13.13
C SER A 52 7.12 9.54 -11.87
N ARG A 53 5.95 10.15 -12.04
CA ARG A 53 5.07 10.46 -10.91
C ARG A 53 4.46 9.19 -10.30
N ILE A 54 4.06 8.21 -11.12
CA ILE A 54 3.64 6.88 -10.64
C ILE A 54 4.77 6.22 -9.87
N ASP A 55 5.99 6.24 -10.40
CA ASP A 55 7.16 5.67 -9.73
C ASP A 55 7.41 6.30 -8.36
N SER A 56 7.25 7.62 -8.24
CA SER A 56 7.41 8.32 -6.95
C SER A 56 6.44 7.81 -5.89
N PHE A 57 5.18 7.56 -6.24
CA PHE A 57 4.21 6.99 -5.30
C PHE A 57 4.49 5.52 -4.99
N LEU A 58 4.94 4.72 -5.96
CA LEU A 58 5.34 3.34 -5.73
C LEU A 58 6.56 3.24 -4.79
N ASP A 59 7.52 4.14 -4.93
CA ASP A 59 8.71 4.18 -4.07
C ASP A 59 8.35 4.63 -2.65
N ALA A 60 7.45 5.62 -2.51
CA ALA A 60 6.90 6.03 -1.21
C ALA A 60 6.09 4.88 -0.56
N ASN A 61 5.28 4.18 -1.35
CA ASN A 61 4.56 3.00 -0.88
C ASN A 61 5.49 1.89 -0.38
N LEU A 62 6.62 1.68 -1.05
CA LEU A 62 7.59 0.67 -0.62
C LEU A 62 8.15 0.96 0.78
N VAL A 63 8.40 2.23 1.10
CA VAL A 63 8.83 2.65 2.44
C VAL A 63 7.73 2.37 3.45
N PHE A 64 6.50 2.81 3.16
CA PHE A 64 5.34 2.55 4.01
C PHE A 64 5.13 1.04 4.25
N ALA A 65 5.13 0.23 3.20
CA ALA A 65 4.91 -1.21 3.27
C ALA A 65 5.98 -1.93 4.11
N ARG A 66 7.24 -1.49 4.04
CA ARG A 66 8.33 -2.06 4.85
C ARG A 66 8.19 -1.73 6.33
N GLU A 67 7.87 -0.49 6.67
CA GLU A 67 7.61 -0.10 8.06
C GLU A 67 6.39 -0.81 8.62
N PHE A 68 5.32 -0.90 7.83
CA PHE A 68 4.12 -1.65 8.18
C PHE A 68 4.41 -3.13 8.46
N GLN A 69 5.19 -3.80 7.62
CA GLN A 69 5.55 -5.21 7.84
C GLN A 69 6.31 -5.41 9.16
N VAL A 70 7.25 -4.54 9.48
CA VAL A 70 7.99 -4.61 10.75
C VAL A 70 7.04 -4.36 11.92
N TYR A 71 6.20 -3.32 11.83
CA TYR A 71 5.23 -2.96 12.86
C TYR A 71 4.27 -4.13 13.17
N VAL A 72 3.68 -4.75 12.16
CA VAL A 72 2.72 -5.86 12.34
C VAL A 72 3.40 -7.12 12.92
N LEU A 73 4.65 -7.37 12.57
CA LEU A 73 5.39 -8.53 13.10
C LEU A 73 5.75 -8.37 14.58
N GLU A 74 5.84 -7.15 15.06
CA GLU A 74 6.25 -6.80 16.44
C GLU A 74 5.09 -6.23 17.27
N LEU A 75 3.83 -6.40 16.83
CA LEU A 75 2.65 -5.85 17.52
C LEU A 75 2.52 -6.27 18.99
N THR A 76 3.04 -7.43 19.36
CA THR A 76 3.00 -7.93 20.74
C THR A 76 4.13 -7.38 21.62
N GLU A 77 5.15 -6.77 21.03
CA GLU A 77 6.35 -6.23 21.70
C GLU A 77 6.71 -4.86 21.13
N LEU A 78 5.71 -3.96 21.04
CA LEU A 78 5.93 -2.60 20.54
C LEU A 78 6.84 -1.80 21.46
N ASN A 79 7.62 -0.93 20.85
CA ASN A 79 8.41 0.07 21.54
C ASN A 79 8.29 1.42 20.83
N ASP A 80 8.68 2.49 21.52
CA ASP A 80 8.61 3.87 21.03
C ASP A 80 9.26 4.07 19.67
N TYR A 81 10.35 3.37 19.39
CA TYR A 81 11.09 3.51 18.14
C TYR A 81 10.28 2.95 16.96
N LEU A 82 9.74 1.73 17.10
CA LEU A 82 8.93 1.09 16.06
C LEU A 82 7.62 1.86 15.84
N TYR A 83 6.95 2.24 16.91
CA TYR A 83 5.71 3.00 16.84
C TYR A 83 5.90 4.35 16.14
N LYS A 84 6.93 5.12 16.50
CA LYS A 84 7.24 6.42 15.87
C LYS A 84 7.62 6.27 14.40
N ARG A 85 8.38 5.24 14.05
CA ARG A 85 8.75 4.96 12.64
C ARG A 85 7.51 4.68 11.79
N MET A 86 6.64 3.79 12.28
CA MET A 86 5.41 3.48 11.55
C MET A 86 4.50 4.70 11.42
N THR A 87 4.30 5.44 12.51
CA THR A 87 3.52 6.70 12.50
C THR A 87 4.10 7.69 11.48
N SER A 88 5.41 7.87 11.45
CA SER A 88 6.05 8.77 10.50
C SER A 88 5.87 8.32 9.05
N ALA A 89 5.99 7.02 8.78
CA ALA A 89 5.78 6.47 7.44
C ALA A 89 4.31 6.59 6.99
N TYR A 90 3.38 6.35 7.90
CA TYR A 90 1.94 6.52 7.69
C TYR A 90 1.59 7.98 7.31
N LEU A 91 2.00 8.93 8.15
CA LEU A 91 1.72 10.35 7.92
C LEU A 91 2.35 10.86 6.61
N PHE A 92 3.62 10.50 6.37
CA PHE A 92 4.32 10.90 5.15
C PHE A 92 3.62 10.38 3.89
N TYR A 93 3.24 9.10 3.89
CA TYR A 93 2.63 8.47 2.74
C TYR A 93 1.22 9.00 2.46
N LEU A 94 0.38 9.08 3.50
CA LEU A 94 -1.00 9.54 3.34
C LEU A 94 -1.10 11.04 3.05
N ASP A 95 -0.26 11.89 3.66
CA ASP A 95 -0.22 13.33 3.35
C ASP A 95 0.12 13.58 1.87
N GLY A 96 1.03 12.77 1.30
CA GLY A 96 1.35 12.83 -0.12
C GLY A 96 0.17 12.46 -1.03
N ILE A 97 -0.57 11.41 -0.67
CA ILE A 97 -1.76 10.97 -1.41
C ILE A 97 -2.92 11.96 -1.24
N GLU A 98 -3.17 12.42 -0.02
CA GLU A 98 -4.22 13.41 0.29
C GLU A 98 -4.07 14.67 -0.56
N LYS A 99 -2.85 15.22 -0.62
CA LYS A 99 -2.53 16.39 -1.47
C LYS A 99 -2.69 16.10 -2.97
N ALA A 100 -2.37 14.91 -3.41
CA ALA A 100 -2.56 14.52 -4.80
C ALA A 100 -4.05 14.43 -5.17
N LEU A 101 -4.84 13.80 -4.31
CA LEU A 101 -6.27 13.58 -4.55
C LEU A 101 -7.12 14.86 -4.43
N ALA A 102 -6.64 15.90 -3.74
CA ALA A 102 -7.35 17.18 -3.63
C ALA A 102 -7.72 17.80 -4.98
N ASN A 103 -6.98 17.50 -6.05
CA ASN A 103 -7.18 18.07 -7.38
C ASN A 103 -7.23 17.01 -8.50
N GLN A 104 -7.28 15.73 -8.18
CA GLN A 104 -7.23 14.63 -9.14
C GLN A 104 -8.18 13.51 -8.73
N SER A 105 -8.66 12.76 -9.70
CA SER A 105 -9.59 11.64 -9.45
C SER A 105 -8.90 10.36 -9.01
N TYR A 106 -7.58 10.25 -9.22
CA TYR A 106 -6.72 9.14 -8.83
C TYR A 106 -5.39 9.70 -8.32
N ILE A 107 -4.57 8.88 -7.67
CA ILE A 107 -3.28 9.29 -7.10
C ILE A 107 -2.39 9.98 -8.15
N VAL A 108 -2.46 9.52 -9.40
CA VAL A 108 -1.76 10.18 -10.52
C VAL A 108 -2.73 10.47 -11.66
N GLY A 109 -3.21 11.69 -11.72
CA GLY A 109 -4.10 12.15 -12.79
C GLY A 109 -5.55 11.71 -12.64
N ASN A 110 -6.21 11.40 -13.77
CA ASN A 110 -7.64 11.14 -13.81
C ASN A 110 -8.00 9.70 -14.21
N GLU A 111 -7.03 8.82 -14.25
CA GLU A 111 -7.21 7.41 -14.61
C GLU A 111 -6.51 6.49 -13.59
N LEU A 112 -7.10 5.32 -13.38
CA LEU A 112 -6.52 4.29 -12.51
C LEU A 112 -5.10 3.93 -12.97
N SER A 113 -4.18 3.89 -12.02
CA SER A 113 -2.79 3.50 -12.24
C SER A 113 -2.33 2.42 -11.25
N ILE A 114 -1.14 1.89 -11.46
CA ILE A 114 -0.52 0.96 -10.50
C ILE A 114 -0.17 1.62 -9.17
N ALA A 115 -0.13 2.95 -9.08
CA ALA A 115 0.00 3.66 -7.80
C ALA A 115 -1.24 3.46 -6.92
N ASP A 116 -2.44 3.52 -7.51
CA ASP A 116 -3.71 3.27 -6.82
C ASP A 116 -3.85 1.80 -6.39
N ILE A 117 -3.41 0.87 -7.25
CA ILE A 117 -3.42 -0.56 -6.97
C ILE A 117 -2.49 -0.87 -5.78
N SER A 118 -1.26 -0.34 -5.81
CA SER A 118 -0.30 -0.51 -4.72
C SER A 118 -0.83 0.06 -3.41
N PHE A 119 -1.38 1.27 -3.46
CA PHE A 119 -1.98 1.93 -2.30
C PHE A 119 -3.05 1.05 -1.66
N VAL A 120 -4.09 0.66 -2.40
CA VAL A 120 -5.22 -0.07 -1.82
C VAL A 120 -4.80 -1.43 -1.24
N CYS A 121 -3.86 -2.13 -1.91
CA CYS A 121 -3.40 -3.44 -1.45
C CYS A 121 -2.63 -3.35 -0.12
N ASP A 122 -1.70 -2.43 0.01
CA ASP A 122 -0.86 -2.33 1.20
C ASP A 122 -1.59 -1.60 2.34
N PHE A 123 -2.41 -0.59 2.02
CA PHE A 123 -3.14 0.16 3.02
C PHE A 123 -4.30 -0.65 3.63
N ALA A 124 -5.02 -1.44 2.84
CA ALA A 124 -6.04 -2.36 3.38
C ALA A 124 -5.44 -3.38 4.35
N GLN A 125 -4.22 -3.86 4.06
CA GLN A 125 -3.53 -4.75 4.98
C GLN A 125 -3.08 -4.02 6.26
N PHE A 126 -2.64 -2.76 6.17
CA PHE A 126 -2.30 -1.95 7.33
C PHE A 126 -3.50 -1.72 8.26
N LEU A 127 -4.67 -1.46 7.71
CA LEU A 127 -5.90 -1.26 8.51
C LEU A 127 -6.27 -2.45 9.40
N ARG A 128 -5.67 -3.62 9.20
CA ARG A 128 -5.80 -4.76 10.13
C ARG A 128 -5.18 -4.49 11.51
N GLU A 129 -4.42 -3.42 11.70
CA GLU A 129 -4.01 -3.02 13.05
C GLU A 129 -5.23 -2.79 13.97
N ARG A 130 -6.40 -2.44 13.39
CA ARG A 130 -7.66 -2.25 14.11
C ARG A 130 -8.14 -3.53 14.80
N ASP A 131 -7.86 -4.71 14.22
CA ASP A 131 -8.13 -6.01 14.84
C ASP A 131 -7.25 -6.24 16.08
N SER A 132 -6.11 -5.56 16.17
CA SER A 132 -5.13 -5.67 17.27
C SER A 132 -5.20 -4.52 18.27
N LYS A 133 -6.27 -3.73 18.24
CA LYS A 133 -6.45 -2.53 19.08
C LYS A 133 -6.20 -2.79 20.57
N GLU A 134 -6.74 -3.90 21.11
CA GLU A 134 -6.57 -4.26 22.53
C GLU A 134 -5.10 -4.56 22.86
N ILE A 135 -4.41 -5.27 21.97
CA ILE A 135 -2.99 -5.62 22.14
C ILE A 135 -2.13 -4.37 22.17
N ILE A 136 -2.40 -3.43 21.26
CA ILE A 136 -1.69 -2.16 21.14
C ILE A 136 -1.94 -1.28 22.36
N ASN A 137 -3.22 -1.15 22.77
CA ASN A 137 -3.62 -0.34 23.92
C ASN A 137 -3.02 -0.87 25.24
N ASN A 138 -2.93 -2.17 25.43
CA ASN A 138 -2.34 -2.78 26.62
C ASN A 138 -0.85 -2.49 26.78
N GLN A 139 -0.18 -2.03 25.71
CA GLN A 139 1.21 -1.62 25.72
C GLN A 139 1.38 -0.09 25.85
N GLY A 140 0.27 0.65 26.02
CA GLY A 140 0.28 2.10 26.19
C GLY A 140 0.30 2.91 24.90
N TYR A 141 0.04 2.26 23.75
CA TYR A 141 -0.07 2.93 22.44
C TYR A 141 -1.53 2.96 21.96
N GLU A 142 -1.84 3.86 21.03
CA GLU A 142 -3.10 3.86 20.28
C GLU A 142 -2.88 3.28 18.87
N ILE A 143 -3.95 2.79 18.23
CA ILE A 143 -3.87 2.45 16.81
C ILE A 143 -3.58 3.70 15.99
N ILE A 144 -2.69 3.59 15.02
CA ILE A 144 -2.22 4.73 14.22
C ILE A 144 -3.35 5.25 13.31
N SER A 145 -4.18 4.34 12.77
CA SER A 145 -5.32 4.69 11.91
C SER A 145 -6.59 5.09 12.66
N LYS A 146 -6.50 5.49 13.94
CA LYS A 146 -7.67 5.78 14.78
C LYS A 146 -8.62 6.82 14.19
N ASN A 147 -8.07 7.89 13.63
CA ASN A 147 -8.81 9.01 13.08
C ASN A 147 -8.62 9.14 11.56
N PHE A 148 -8.28 8.04 10.89
CA PHE A 148 -7.92 8.03 9.47
C PHE A 148 -8.96 8.74 8.59
N GLU A 149 -10.23 8.49 8.83
CA GLU A 149 -11.35 9.01 8.05
C GLU A 149 -11.48 10.54 8.12
N GLU A 150 -11.12 11.12 9.28
CA GLU A 150 -11.17 12.55 9.54
C GLU A 150 -9.89 13.27 9.12
N GLU A 151 -8.73 12.63 9.34
CA GLU A 151 -7.42 13.21 9.06
C GLU A 151 -7.09 13.22 7.56
N PHE A 152 -7.60 12.21 6.81
CA PHE A 152 -7.32 12.05 5.38
C PHE A 152 -8.59 11.77 4.58
N PRO A 153 -9.53 12.74 4.50
CA PRO A 153 -10.84 12.52 3.89
C PRO A 153 -10.78 12.17 2.40
N TYR A 154 -9.88 12.75 1.61
CA TYR A 154 -9.73 12.40 0.20
C TYR A 154 -9.14 11.00 0.00
N VAL A 155 -8.21 10.59 0.87
CA VAL A 155 -7.68 9.22 0.85
C VAL A 155 -8.75 8.22 1.22
N PHE A 156 -9.57 8.52 2.23
CA PHE A 156 -10.70 7.67 2.63
C PHE A 156 -11.73 7.53 1.51
N GLU A 157 -12.16 8.65 0.92
CA GLU A 157 -13.09 8.63 -0.22
C GLU A 157 -12.54 7.82 -1.40
N HIS A 158 -11.24 7.99 -1.69
CA HIS A 158 -10.56 7.25 -2.75
C HIS A 158 -10.48 5.74 -2.46
N LEU A 159 -10.15 5.36 -1.22
CA LEU A 159 -10.15 3.96 -0.79
C LEU A 159 -11.53 3.33 -0.99
N MET A 160 -12.59 4.01 -0.54
CA MET A 160 -13.96 3.52 -0.68
C MET A 160 -14.42 3.48 -2.14
N LYS A 161 -14.02 4.44 -2.96
CA LYS A 161 -14.25 4.42 -4.42
C LYS A 161 -13.60 3.21 -5.08
N LEU A 162 -12.35 2.88 -4.73
CA LEU A 162 -11.67 1.70 -5.26
C LEU A 162 -12.33 0.40 -4.78
N TYR A 163 -12.72 0.35 -3.51
CA TYR A 163 -13.39 -0.81 -2.93
C TYR A 163 -14.74 -1.15 -3.59
N GLN A 164 -15.44 -0.16 -4.19
CA GLN A 164 -16.67 -0.43 -4.95
C GLN A 164 -16.43 -1.16 -6.29
N ARG A 165 -15.20 -1.18 -6.78
CA ARG A 165 -14.87 -1.88 -8.01
C ARG A 165 -14.75 -3.38 -7.76
N GLN A 166 -15.32 -4.20 -8.64
CA GLN A 166 -15.38 -5.66 -8.48
C GLN A 166 -13.99 -6.28 -8.32
N GLU A 167 -13.02 -5.78 -9.09
CA GLU A 167 -11.65 -6.31 -9.09
C GLU A 167 -10.95 -6.14 -7.73
N PHE A 168 -11.23 -5.05 -7.02
CA PHE A 168 -10.68 -4.80 -5.68
C PHE A 168 -11.52 -5.50 -4.61
N LYS A 169 -12.85 -5.50 -4.77
CA LYS A 169 -13.76 -6.12 -3.81
C LYS A 169 -13.46 -7.60 -3.61
N GLU A 170 -13.24 -8.36 -4.69
CA GLU A 170 -12.92 -9.79 -4.63
C GLU A 170 -11.65 -10.10 -3.81
N VAL A 171 -10.70 -9.16 -3.75
CA VAL A 171 -9.41 -9.38 -3.07
C VAL A 171 -9.35 -8.70 -1.70
N MET A 172 -10.03 -7.55 -1.54
CA MET A 172 -9.89 -6.68 -0.36
C MET A 172 -11.05 -6.78 0.62
N GLN A 173 -12.15 -7.47 0.29
CA GLN A 173 -13.34 -7.51 1.11
C GLN A 173 -13.04 -7.94 2.54
N ASP A 174 -12.31 -9.03 2.73
CA ASP A 174 -11.99 -9.57 4.06
C ASP A 174 -11.17 -8.61 4.93
N TYR A 175 -10.44 -7.69 4.32
CA TYR A 175 -9.63 -6.70 5.03
C TYR A 175 -10.44 -5.45 5.37
N LEU A 176 -11.20 -4.92 4.42
CA LEU A 176 -11.90 -3.65 4.58
C LEU A 176 -13.21 -3.79 5.35
N ASP A 177 -13.95 -4.87 5.16
CA ASP A 177 -15.18 -5.11 5.94
C ASP A 177 -14.87 -5.18 7.44
N LYS A 178 -13.76 -5.81 7.83
CA LYS A 178 -13.33 -5.87 9.22
C LYS A 178 -12.82 -4.55 9.77
N ALA A 179 -12.16 -3.75 8.93
CA ALA A 179 -11.59 -2.48 9.35
C ALA A 179 -12.66 -1.42 9.64
N PHE A 180 -13.83 -1.51 9.01
CA PHE A 180 -14.91 -0.52 9.08
C PHE A 180 -16.22 -1.05 9.72
N THR A 181 -16.20 -2.24 10.33
CA THR A 181 -17.27 -2.79 11.18
C THR A 181 -17.01 -2.52 12.64
#